data_b12257768cf4a56fed7897032a040dc1
#
_entry.id   b12257768cf4a56fed7897032a040dc1
#
_cell.length_a   1.000
_cell.length_b   1.000
_cell.length_c   1.000
_cell.angle_alpha   90.00
_cell.angle_beta   90.00
_cell.angle_gamma   90.00
#
_symmetry.space_group_name_H-M   'P 1'
#
loop_
_entity.id
_entity.type
_entity.pdbx_description
1 polymer ?
#
loop_
_entity_poly.entity_id
_entity_poly.type
_entity_poly.pdbx_seq_one_letter_code
_entity_poly.pdbx_strand_id
1 'polypeptide(L)'
;VTDLRSPSPASSPPATGAAHPAAGPHPVGGSHSPGGAHSTGIRRTGPSALRTRVDIALQGIRVEAPVHREAGAGPSDDGHVMLGGLGAAIPVNPDSPYVVSGNRLLLEGADIGLDVTPVRRPRFYDLDTADGVSYEKIARLHGRDILATTVVQTCMRYDEAERCRFCAIEASLEAGATIAVKTPAQLAEVAEAAVRLDGVRQMVMTTGTSKGRDRGAAHLARCVRAVLAAVPGLPIQVQCEPPSDVSALQALKDAGAVSIGIHVESMDDAVRQRWTPGKARVSLDEYRWAWREAVRIFGRNQVSTYLLVGLGEDPDELVTSARELIGMGVYPFVVPFRPLRGTLATEVDHVLPPAGSLLERVSAEVAALLIEAGMLSSGQSAGCAACGACGVLKTAGA
;
A
#
# COMPACT_ATOMS: atom_id res chain seq x y z
N VAL A 1 -26.98 45.15 31.81
CA VAL A 1 -27.40 46.47 31.32
C VAL A 1 -26.95 46.59 29.87
N THR A 2 -27.99 46.71 29.02
CA THR A 2 -28.02 47.15 27.58
C THR A 2 -27.40 46.21 26.58
N ASP A 3 -28.07 45.48 25.76
CA ASP A 3 -29.28 45.65 24.89
C ASP A 3 -28.90 45.95 23.41
N LEU A 4 -29.38 45.05 22.52
CA LEU A 4 -29.86 45.23 21.15
C LEU A 4 -28.83 45.52 20.03
N ARG A 5 -28.80 44.89 18.85
CA ARG A 5 -29.87 44.45 17.90
C ARG A 5 -29.22 43.69 16.73
N SER A 6 -29.89 42.68 16.24
CA SER A 6 -29.74 42.13 14.88
C SER A 6 -30.25 43.10 13.81
N PRO A 7 -29.88 42.93 12.56
CA PRO A 7 -30.88 42.75 11.53
C PRO A 7 -30.66 41.60 10.55
N SER A 8 -31.73 40.95 10.20
CA SER A 8 -31.99 40.11 9.01
C SER A 8 -32.58 40.96 7.87
N PRO A 9 -32.97 40.36 6.72
CA PRO A 9 -32.18 39.98 5.53
C PRO A 9 -32.62 40.76 4.28
N ALA A 10 -31.93 40.64 3.16
CA ALA A 10 -32.40 41.14 1.85
C ALA A 10 -32.21 40.09 0.75
N SER A 11 -33.29 39.63 0.29
CA SER A 11 -33.90 39.27 -1.00
C SER A 11 -33.02 39.15 -2.23
N SER A 12 -33.21 38.02 -2.92
CA SER A 12 -32.85 37.72 -4.31
C SER A 12 -33.79 38.43 -5.32
N PRO A 13 -33.37 38.58 -6.55
CA PRO A 13 -34.28 38.49 -7.70
C PRO A 13 -33.81 37.52 -8.79
N PRO A 14 -34.62 37.29 -9.85
CA PRO A 14 -34.88 35.97 -10.39
C PRO A 14 -34.18 35.67 -11.73
N ALA A 15 -34.32 34.41 -12.15
CA ALA A 15 -33.89 33.82 -13.41
C ALA A 15 -34.62 34.40 -14.63
N THR A 16 -33.88 34.51 -15.74
CA THR A 16 -34.49 34.59 -17.09
C THR A 16 -33.79 33.58 -18.00
N GLY A 17 -34.59 32.74 -18.64
CA GLY A 17 -34.19 31.76 -19.62
C GLY A 17 -34.15 32.30 -21.04
N ALA A 18 -33.49 31.57 -21.94
CA ALA A 18 -33.74 31.46 -23.38
C ALA A 18 -32.81 30.35 -23.91
N ALA A 19 -33.33 29.23 -24.35
CA ALA A 19 -33.85 28.84 -25.65
C ALA A 19 -32.75 28.37 -26.64
N HIS A 20 -32.81 27.06 -26.95
CA HIS A 20 -32.14 26.41 -28.09
C HIS A 20 -32.64 26.97 -29.44
N PRO A 21 -31.85 26.74 -30.49
CA PRO A 21 -32.46 26.11 -31.66
C PRO A 21 -31.68 24.91 -32.24
N ALA A 22 -32.42 24.22 -33.06
CA ALA A 22 -32.33 22.89 -33.57
C ALA A 22 -31.37 22.66 -34.77
N ALA A 23 -31.27 21.41 -35.10
CA ALA A 23 -30.53 20.71 -36.12
C ALA A 23 -30.84 21.06 -37.60
N GLY A 24 -29.88 20.66 -38.48
CA GLY A 24 -30.08 20.45 -39.91
C GLY A 24 -28.80 20.03 -40.62
N PRO A 25 -28.86 19.42 -41.82
CA PRO A 25 -28.41 18.03 -41.99
C PRO A 25 -27.15 17.85 -42.88
N HIS A 26 -26.71 16.58 -43.00
CA HIS A 26 -25.61 16.07 -43.84
C HIS A 26 -25.65 16.43 -45.33
N PRO A 27 -24.51 16.33 -46.03
CA PRO A 27 -24.54 15.49 -47.23
C PRO A 27 -23.39 14.42 -47.29
N VAL A 28 -23.75 13.37 -47.97
CA VAL A 28 -23.02 12.18 -48.38
C VAL A 28 -22.20 12.40 -49.66
N GLY A 29 -21.18 11.60 -49.83
CA GLY A 29 -20.49 11.36 -51.11
C GLY A 29 -18.98 11.52 -50.98
N GLY A 30 -18.11 10.55 -51.18
CA GLY A 30 -18.02 9.47 -52.11
C GLY A 30 -16.64 9.51 -52.78
N SER A 31 -15.93 8.39 -52.73
CA SER A 31 -15.09 7.78 -53.80
C SER A 31 -13.66 7.39 -53.40
N HIS A 32 -13.48 6.10 -53.44
CA HIS A 32 -12.34 5.28 -53.92
C HIS A 32 -11.09 6.00 -54.46
N SER A 33 -9.85 5.57 -54.16
CA SER A 33 -9.18 4.31 -54.41
C SER A 33 -7.67 4.37 -54.09
N PRO A 34 -6.86 3.39 -54.46
CA PRO A 34 -6.16 2.50 -53.54
C PRO A 34 -4.63 2.62 -53.63
N GLY A 35 -3.95 1.90 -52.77
CA GLY A 35 -2.54 1.58 -53.00
C GLY A 35 -1.58 2.26 -52.03
N GLY A 36 -1.20 1.57 -51.00
CA GLY A 36 -0.11 1.93 -50.12
C GLY A 36 0.46 0.71 -49.45
N ALA A 37 1.61 0.32 -49.91
CA ALA A 37 2.48 -0.76 -49.50
C ALA A 37 2.31 -1.27 -48.07
N HIS A 38 2.12 -2.57 -47.90
CA HIS A 38 2.36 -3.30 -46.69
C HIS A 38 3.83 -3.18 -46.28
N SER A 39 4.12 -2.22 -45.42
CA SER A 39 5.29 -2.25 -44.58
C SER A 39 5.02 -3.29 -43.50
N THR A 40 5.56 -4.48 -43.61
CA THR A 40 5.73 -5.45 -42.56
C THR A 40 6.76 -4.89 -41.57
N GLY A 41 6.36 -3.86 -40.82
CA GLY A 41 7.07 -3.42 -39.64
C GLY A 41 6.95 -4.53 -38.61
N ILE A 42 8.03 -5.25 -38.36
CA ILE A 42 8.21 -6.09 -37.18
C ILE A 42 7.91 -5.17 -35.98
N ARG A 43 6.71 -5.30 -35.38
CA ARG A 43 6.42 -4.75 -34.07
C ARG A 43 7.43 -5.40 -33.13
N ARG A 44 8.47 -4.66 -32.75
CA ARG A 44 9.24 -5.01 -31.55
C ARG A 44 8.20 -5.08 -30.44
N THR A 45 7.81 -6.29 -30.07
CA THR A 45 7.02 -6.52 -28.87
C THR A 45 7.90 -6.10 -27.70
N GLY A 46 7.68 -4.91 -27.18
CA GLY A 46 8.31 -4.47 -25.94
C GLY A 46 7.93 -5.43 -24.80
N PRO A 47 8.67 -5.44 -23.70
CA PRO A 47 8.34 -6.26 -22.56
C PRO A 47 6.88 -6.00 -22.14
N SER A 48 6.19 -7.06 -21.62
CA SER A 48 4.83 -6.91 -21.14
C SER A 48 4.79 -5.84 -20.04
N ALA A 49 3.63 -5.19 -19.83
CA ALA A 49 3.47 -4.20 -18.77
C ALA A 49 3.82 -4.79 -17.39
N LEU A 50 3.50 -6.06 -17.17
CA LEU A 50 3.86 -6.77 -15.94
C LEU A 50 5.37 -6.92 -15.82
N ARG A 51 6.07 -7.35 -16.87
CA ARG A 51 7.53 -7.49 -16.86
C ARG A 51 8.22 -6.17 -16.55
N THR A 52 7.83 -5.10 -17.24
CA THR A 52 8.37 -3.75 -16.99
C THR A 52 8.13 -3.34 -15.53
N ARG A 53 6.93 -3.58 -15.00
CA ARG A 53 6.60 -3.26 -13.61
C ARG A 53 7.44 -4.06 -12.60
N VAL A 54 7.68 -5.34 -12.87
CA VAL A 54 8.56 -6.22 -12.08
C VAL A 54 10.00 -5.71 -12.10
N ASP A 55 10.54 -5.42 -13.28
CA ASP A 55 11.91 -4.95 -13.41
C ASP A 55 12.14 -3.64 -12.65
N ILE A 56 11.22 -2.68 -12.77
CA ILE A 56 11.27 -1.41 -12.03
C ILE A 56 11.14 -1.63 -10.52
N ALA A 57 10.28 -2.54 -10.08
CA ALA A 57 10.10 -2.85 -8.66
C ALA A 57 11.36 -3.42 -8.00
N LEU A 58 12.21 -4.11 -8.76
CA LEU A 58 13.43 -4.75 -8.29
C LEU A 58 14.69 -3.92 -8.56
N GLN A 59 14.81 -3.35 -9.76
CA GLN A 59 16.00 -2.59 -10.18
C GLN A 59 15.90 -1.10 -9.79
N GLY A 60 14.70 -0.63 -9.46
CA GLY A 60 14.47 0.78 -9.13
C GLY A 60 14.44 1.69 -10.35
N ILE A 61 14.50 2.98 -10.07
CA ILE A 61 14.60 4.05 -11.08
C ILE A 61 15.73 5.01 -10.71
N ARG A 62 16.33 5.60 -11.71
CA ARG A 62 17.24 6.73 -11.58
C ARG A 62 16.43 8.02 -11.74
N VAL A 63 16.53 8.90 -10.75
CA VAL A 63 15.91 10.24 -10.75
C VAL A 63 17.01 11.30 -10.64
N GLU A 64 16.79 12.46 -11.26
CA GLU A 64 17.76 13.57 -11.20
C GLU A 64 17.59 14.42 -9.92
N ALA A 65 16.44 14.32 -9.26
CA ALA A 65 16.15 15.06 -8.04
C ALA A 65 16.79 14.38 -6.81
N PRO A 66 17.21 15.15 -5.79
CA PRO A 66 17.68 14.58 -4.54
C PRO A 66 16.56 13.83 -3.82
N VAL A 67 16.92 12.68 -3.22
CA VAL A 67 16.02 11.84 -2.43
C VAL A 67 16.36 12.05 -0.97
N HIS A 68 15.37 12.39 -0.15
CA HIS A 68 15.56 12.74 1.24
C HIS A 68 15.26 11.60 2.22
N ARG A 69 14.70 10.48 1.72
CA ARG A 69 14.31 9.36 2.57
C ARG A 69 15.51 8.51 2.97
N GLU A 70 15.85 8.55 4.24
CA GLU A 70 16.98 7.79 4.80
C GLU A 70 16.59 6.40 5.34
N ALA A 71 15.32 6.21 5.73
CA ALA A 71 14.91 4.99 6.41
C ALA A 71 13.44 4.62 6.14
N GLY A 72 13.13 3.33 6.29
CA GLY A 72 11.78 2.77 6.26
C GLY A 72 11.38 2.14 4.94
N ALA A 73 10.43 1.22 5.04
CA ALA A 73 9.80 0.51 3.93
C ALA A 73 8.49 1.19 3.52
N GLY A 74 8.04 0.88 2.33
CA GLY A 74 6.73 1.31 1.84
C GLY A 74 6.76 2.55 0.94
N PRO A 75 5.64 2.85 0.31
CA PRO A 75 5.52 3.84 -0.75
C PRO A 75 5.22 5.24 -0.19
N SER A 76 6.15 5.85 0.52
CA SER A 76 6.03 7.25 0.91
C SER A 76 6.73 8.19 -0.06
N ASP A 77 6.59 9.49 0.13
CA ASP A 77 6.95 10.58 -0.80
C ASP A 77 8.26 10.37 -1.57
N ASP A 78 9.37 10.12 -0.91
CA ASP A 78 10.69 9.95 -1.56
C ASP A 78 10.95 8.54 -2.15
N GLY A 79 10.06 7.66 -2.18
CA GLY A 79 10.21 6.31 -2.74
C GLY A 79 8.94 5.87 -3.44
N HIS A 80 8.15 6.85 -3.86
CA HIS A 80 6.84 6.61 -4.46
C HIS A 80 6.62 7.47 -5.71
N VAL A 81 6.13 6.81 -6.73
CA VAL A 81 5.68 7.48 -7.96
C VAL A 81 4.35 6.86 -8.41
N MET A 82 3.62 7.60 -9.22
CA MET A 82 2.56 7.04 -10.04
C MET A 82 3.15 6.62 -11.37
N LEU A 83 3.03 5.34 -11.69
CA LEU A 83 3.54 4.75 -12.93
C LEU A 83 2.34 4.30 -13.78
N GLY A 84 2.10 4.96 -14.90
CA GLY A 84 0.93 4.68 -15.73
C GLY A 84 -0.40 4.80 -14.96
N GLY A 85 -0.50 5.71 -14.00
CA GLY A 85 -1.67 5.90 -13.13
C GLY A 85 -1.78 4.99 -11.91
N LEU A 86 -0.92 3.98 -11.77
CA LEU A 86 -0.86 3.08 -10.61
C LEU A 86 0.23 3.52 -9.63
N GLY A 87 -0.06 3.47 -8.34
CA GLY A 87 0.92 3.70 -7.29
C GLY A 87 2.05 2.66 -7.31
N ALA A 88 3.28 3.11 -7.09
CA ALA A 88 4.45 2.26 -7.12
C ALA A 88 5.47 2.67 -6.05
N ALA A 89 5.75 1.75 -5.12
CA ALA A 89 6.92 1.85 -4.27
C ALA A 89 8.12 1.36 -5.09
N ILE A 90 9.02 2.27 -5.42
CA ILE A 90 10.14 1.97 -6.30
C ILE A 90 11.42 2.42 -5.61
N PRO A 91 12.43 1.53 -5.51
CA PRO A 91 13.75 1.93 -5.04
C PRO A 91 14.33 3.02 -5.93
N VAL A 92 14.93 4.04 -5.34
CA VAL A 92 15.79 4.96 -6.10
C VAL A 92 17.16 4.32 -6.18
N ASN A 93 17.61 4.10 -7.41
CA ASN A 93 18.87 3.45 -7.69
C ASN A 93 19.62 4.24 -8.78
N PRO A 94 20.77 4.85 -8.47
CA PRO A 94 21.55 5.62 -9.45
C PRO A 94 22.07 4.78 -10.62
N ASP A 95 22.20 3.46 -10.43
CA ASP A 95 22.69 2.53 -11.45
C ASP A 95 21.57 1.88 -12.26
N SER A 96 20.30 2.25 -12.02
CA SER A 96 19.17 1.69 -12.74
C SER A 96 19.22 2.07 -14.23
N PRO A 97 18.93 1.11 -15.15
CA PRO A 97 18.76 1.42 -16.57
C PRO A 97 17.49 2.22 -16.84
N TYR A 98 16.56 2.25 -15.89
CA TYR A 98 15.32 3.02 -15.97
C TYR A 98 15.53 4.44 -15.46
N VAL A 99 15.38 5.41 -16.33
CA VAL A 99 15.63 6.83 -16.06
C VAL A 99 14.33 7.61 -16.15
N VAL A 100 14.05 8.44 -15.15
CA VAL A 100 12.94 9.40 -15.21
C VAL A 100 13.45 10.68 -15.86
N SER A 101 12.86 11.04 -17.01
CA SER A 101 13.12 12.29 -17.72
C SER A 101 11.82 13.06 -17.90
N GLY A 102 11.68 14.19 -17.18
CA GLY A 102 10.42 14.89 -17.07
C GLY A 102 9.33 14.00 -16.45
N ASN A 103 8.29 13.69 -17.21
CA ASN A 103 7.21 12.79 -16.81
C ASN A 103 7.23 11.43 -17.56
N ARG A 104 8.33 11.09 -18.22
CA ARG A 104 8.47 9.85 -19.02
C ARG A 104 9.50 8.92 -18.41
N LEU A 105 9.27 7.62 -18.56
CA LEU A 105 10.24 6.59 -18.20
C LEU A 105 11.01 6.15 -19.44
N LEU A 106 12.33 6.25 -19.35
CA LEU A 106 13.25 5.81 -20.38
C LEU A 106 13.94 4.52 -19.95
N LEU A 107 14.13 3.59 -20.86
CA LEU A 107 14.99 2.42 -20.69
C LEU A 107 16.15 2.54 -21.70
N GLU A 108 17.38 2.58 -21.19
CA GLU A 108 18.59 2.76 -22.02
C GLU A 108 18.48 3.95 -22.99
N GLY A 109 17.83 5.02 -22.55
CA GLY A 109 17.63 6.25 -23.32
C GLY A 109 16.41 6.25 -24.25
N ALA A 110 15.72 5.13 -24.42
CA ALA A 110 14.50 5.05 -25.23
C ALA A 110 13.25 5.21 -24.37
N ASP A 111 12.31 6.06 -24.81
CA ASP A 111 11.00 6.21 -24.15
C ASP A 111 10.18 4.91 -24.30
N ILE A 112 9.80 4.30 -23.19
CA ILE A 112 9.05 3.04 -23.16
C ILE A 112 7.53 3.24 -23.11
N GLY A 113 7.05 4.46 -23.23
CA GLY A 113 5.63 4.77 -23.30
C GLY A 113 4.93 4.83 -21.93
N LEU A 114 5.67 4.87 -20.83
CA LEU A 114 5.10 4.95 -19.47
C LEU A 114 5.26 6.35 -18.89
N ASP A 115 4.13 6.89 -18.42
CA ASP A 115 4.12 8.13 -17.64
C ASP A 115 4.55 7.89 -16.20
N VAL A 116 5.45 8.75 -15.72
CA VAL A 116 5.88 8.79 -14.32
C VAL A 116 5.48 10.14 -13.73
N THR A 117 4.73 10.08 -12.64
CA THR A 117 4.38 11.28 -11.88
C THR A 117 4.89 11.13 -10.47
N PRO A 118 5.79 11.99 -9.98
CA PRO A 118 6.23 11.96 -8.61
C PRO A 118 5.07 12.30 -7.67
N VAL A 119 5.05 11.68 -6.50
CA VAL A 119 4.15 12.08 -5.43
C VAL A 119 4.75 13.31 -4.75
N ARG A 120 3.97 14.37 -4.69
CA ARG A 120 4.41 15.62 -4.05
C ARG A 120 4.48 15.45 -2.53
N ARG A 121 5.42 16.15 -1.89
CA ARG A 121 5.46 16.24 -0.43
C ARG A 121 4.10 16.75 0.07
N PRO A 122 3.45 16.04 1.00
CA PRO A 122 2.17 16.43 1.54
C PRO A 122 2.24 17.73 2.33
N ARG A 123 1.20 18.52 2.29
CA ARG A 123 1.10 19.78 3.04
C ARG A 123 0.94 19.56 4.54
N PHE A 124 0.29 18.45 4.94
CA PHE A 124 0.14 18.14 6.37
C PHE A 124 1.47 17.85 7.07
N TYR A 125 2.55 17.52 6.33
CA TYR A 125 3.88 17.31 6.93
C TYR A 125 4.48 18.59 7.57
N ASP A 126 4.01 19.76 7.18
CA ASP A 126 4.49 21.05 7.68
C ASP A 126 3.80 21.48 9.00
N LEU A 127 2.98 20.61 9.58
CA LEU A 127 2.25 20.83 10.83
C LEU A 127 2.83 20.00 11.97
N ASP A 128 2.60 20.49 13.20
CA ASP A 128 2.89 19.79 14.44
C ASP A 128 1.60 19.48 15.21
N THR A 129 1.59 18.39 15.99
CA THR A 129 0.51 18.05 16.91
C THR A 129 0.42 19.06 18.04
N ALA A 130 -0.69 19.09 18.77
CA ALA A 130 -0.88 19.96 19.92
C ALA A 130 0.21 19.79 21.01
N ASP A 131 0.84 18.63 21.09
CA ASP A 131 1.96 18.33 21.97
C ASP A 131 3.35 18.49 21.31
N GLY A 132 3.42 19.14 20.15
CA GLY A 132 4.66 19.58 19.49
C GLY A 132 5.41 18.49 18.73
N VAL A 133 4.74 17.42 18.28
CA VAL A 133 5.33 16.38 17.44
C VAL A 133 4.98 16.63 15.99
N SER A 134 6.00 16.68 15.11
CA SER A 134 5.77 16.84 13.68
C SER A 134 4.84 15.73 13.13
N TYR A 135 3.85 16.13 12.34
CA TYR A 135 2.87 15.21 11.73
C TYR A 135 3.54 14.16 10.85
N GLU A 136 4.61 14.52 10.19
CA GLU A 136 5.43 13.61 9.38
C GLU A 136 5.98 12.42 10.19
N LYS A 137 6.24 12.61 11.51
CA LYS A 137 6.66 11.54 12.43
C LYS A 137 5.52 10.66 12.93
N ILE A 138 4.28 11.12 12.78
CA ILE A 138 3.07 10.40 13.23
C ILE A 138 2.54 9.50 12.12
N ALA A 139 2.38 10.03 10.90
CA ALA A 139 1.90 9.25 9.76
C ALA A 139 2.48 9.77 8.44
N ARG A 140 2.60 8.87 7.47
CA ARG A 140 3.13 9.15 6.14
C ARG A 140 2.05 8.96 5.06
N LEU A 141 2.12 9.79 4.02
CA LEU A 141 1.33 9.57 2.82
C LEU A 141 1.93 8.40 2.02
N HIS A 142 1.13 7.39 1.74
CA HIS A 142 1.44 6.33 0.81
C HIS A 142 0.63 6.54 -0.48
N GLY A 143 1.31 6.55 -1.60
CA GLY A 143 0.66 6.84 -2.85
C GLY A 143 0.13 8.28 -2.89
N ARG A 144 -1.07 8.43 -3.43
CA ARG A 144 -1.71 9.75 -3.62
C ARG A 144 -2.64 10.12 -2.48
N ASP A 145 -3.24 9.13 -1.82
CA ASP A 145 -4.42 9.33 -0.99
C ASP A 145 -4.54 8.33 0.19
N ILE A 146 -3.44 7.68 0.57
CA ILE A 146 -3.45 6.70 1.65
C ILE A 146 -2.56 7.20 2.79
N LEU A 147 -3.14 7.35 3.97
CA LEU A 147 -2.38 7.66 5.18
C LEU A 147 -1.91 6.36 5.83
N ALA A 148 -0.63 6.25 6.12
CA ALA A 148 -0.06 5.05 6.73
C ALA A 148 0.71 5.38 8.01
N THR A 149 0.55 4.55 9.02
CA THR A 149 1.25 4.68 10.29
C THR A 149 1.53 3.34 10.95
N THR A 150 2.60 3.30 11.75
CA THR A 150 2.83 2.23 12.73
C THR A 150 2.57 2.81 14.12
N VAL A 151 1.44 2.43 14.75
CA VAL A 151 0.99 3.06 16.00
C VAL A 151 1.89 2.75 17.20
N VAL A 152 2.53 1.58 17.21
CA VAL A 152 3.62 1.21 18.15
C VAL A 152 4.82 0.81 17.31
N GLN A 153 5.87 1.61 17.34
CA GLN A 153 7.04 1.45 16.50
C GLN A 153 8.09 0.49 17.08
N THR A 154 7.87 -0.01 18.27
CA THR A 154 8.68 -1.05 18.90
C THR A 154 8.00 -2.41 18.80
N CYS A 155 8.77 -3.50 18.74
CA CYS A 155 8.25 -4.85 18.63
C CYS A 155 8.91 -5.75 19.69
N MET A 156 8.10 -6.52 20.45
CA MET A 156 8.64 -7.45 21.46
C MET A 156 9.55 -8.52 20.87
N ARG A 157 9.55 -8.68 19.55
CA ARG A 157 10.38 -9.65 18.82
C ARG A 157 11.59 -9.01 18.15
N TYR A 158 11.92 -7.77 18.47
CA TYR A 158 12.98 -7.01 17.79
C TYR A 158 14.37 -7.21 18.44
N ASP A 159 14.62 -8.34 19.07
CA ASP A 159 15.98 -8.77 19.42
C ASP A 159 16.61 -9.52 18.23
N GLU A 160 17.93 -9.66 18.24
CA GLU A 160 18.68 -10.24 17.13
C GLU A 160 18.26 -11.70 16.83
N ALA A 161 17.88 -12.46 17.86
CA ALA A 161 17.50 -13.87 17.73
C ALA A 161 16.06 -14.06 17.21
N GLU A 162 15.16 -13.10 17.46
CA GLU A 162 13.72 -13.24 17.19
C GLU A 162 13.17 -12.34 16.10
N ARG A 163 13.84 -11.23 15.76
CA ARG A 163 13.30 -10.26 14.79
C ARG A 163 13.19 -10.86 13.39
N CYS A 164 12.15 -10.42 12.67
CA CYS A 164 12.07 -10.68 11.24
C CYS A 164 13.31 -10.06 10.56
N ARG A 165 14.07 -10.86 9.81
CA ARG A 165 15.38 -10.46 9.28
C ARG A 165 15.31 -9.28 8.30
N PHE A 166 14.15 -9.08 7.67
CA PHE A 166 13.88 -7.96 6.74
C PHE A 166 13.19 -6.76 7.40
N CYS A 167 12.94 -6.79 8.71
CA CYS A 167 12.16 -5.74 9.38
C CYS A 167 13.05 -4.55 9.77
N ALA A 168 12.63 -3.35 9.38
CA ALA A 168 13.28 -2.08 9.69
C ALA A 168 12.45 -1.22 10.67
N ILE A 169 11.56 -1.84 11.48
CA ILE A 169 10.60 -1.07 12.30
C ILE A 169 11.30 -0.13 13.28
N GLU A 170 12.36 -0.59 13.96
CA GLU A 170 13.10 0.23 14.92
C GLU A 170 14.20 1.07 14.25
N ALA A 171 14.68 0.69 13.07
CA ALA A 171 15.62 1.51 12.31
C ALA A 171 15.06 2.90 11.98
N SER A 172 13.75 3.00 11.68
CA SER A 172 13.07 4.27 11.48
C SER A 172 12.97 5.09 12.78
N LEU A 173 12.89 4.43 13.93
CA LEU A 173 12.89 5.08 15.24
C LEU A 173 14.29 5.63 15.59
N GLU A 174 15.33 4.83 15.37
CA GLU A 174 16.73 5.21 15.56
C GLU A 174 17.13 6.38 14.65
N ALA A 175 16.63 6.41 13.42
CA ALA A 175 16.83 7.53 12.49
C ALA A 175 16.02 8.79 12.85
N GLY A 176 15.20 8.77 13.92
CA GLY A 176 14.36 9.89 14.32
C GLY A 176 13.24 10.23 13.36
N ALA A 177 12.94 9.33 12.38
CA ALA A 177 11.91 9.53 11.37
C ALA A 177 10.49 9.29 11.90
N THR A 178 10.35 8.79 13.11
CA THR A 178 9.08 8.48 13.77
C THR A 178 9.23 8.51 15.29
N ILE A 179 8.15 8.29 16.03
CA ILE A 179 8.13 8.16 17.49
C ILE A 179 7.71 6.77 17.93
N ALA A 180 8.10 6.35 19.14
CA ALA A 180 7.91 5.00 19.63
C ALA A 180 6.43 4.57 19.73
N VAL A 181 5.57 5.44 20.24
CA VAL A 181 4.13 5.19 20.40
C VAL A 181 3.36 6.43 19.99
N LYS A 182 2.43 6.28 19.06
CA LYS A 182 1.51 7.33 18.65
C LYS A 182 0.26 7.27 19.51
N THR A 183 -0.16 8.41 20.03
CA THR A 183 -1.40 8.50 20.80
C THR A 183 -2.62 8.56 19.89
N PRO A 184 -3.80 8.13 20.37
CA PRO A 184 -5.05 8.29 19.61
C PRO A 184 -5.33 9.74 19.22
N ALA A 185 -5.00 10.72 20.09
CA ALA A 185 -5.19 12.15 19.81
C ALA A 185 -4.29 12.62 18.64
N GLN A 186 -2.99 12.32 18.68
CA GLN A 186 -2.05 12.64 17.60
C GLN A 186 -2.54 12.09 16.24
N LEU A 187 -3.02 10.85 16.23
CA LEU A 187 -3.51 10.21 15.01
C LEU A 187 -4.80 10.86 14.48
N ALA A 188 -5.68 11.31 15.37
CA ALA A 188 -6.90 12.03 15.02
C ALA A 188 -6.56 13.39 14.37
N GLU A 189 -5.67 14.17 14.95
CA GLU A 189 -5.19 15.45 14.43
C GLU A 189 -4.57 15.29 13.03
N VAL A 190 -3.66 14.32 12.89
CA VAL A 190 -2.96 14.09 11.62
C VAL A 190 -3.91 13.61 10.54
N ALA A 191 -4.84 12.69 10.86
CA ALA A 191 -5.81 12.18 9.89
C ALA A 191 -6.75 13.29 9.39
N GLU A 192 -7.24 14.14 10.28
CA GLU A 192 -8.09 15.29 9.91
C GLU A 192 -7.35 16.24 8.95
N ALA A 193 -6.12 16.62 9.29
CA ALA A 193 -5.33 17.49 8.46
C ALA A 193 -4.96 16.85 7.11
N ALA A 194 -4.60 15.57 7.08
CA ALA A 194 -4.26 14.85 5.86
C ALA A 194 -5.45 14.74 4.90
N VAL A 195 -6.66 14.48 5.43
CA VAL A 195 -7.88 14.48 4.62
C VAL A 195 -8.19 15.89 4.08
N ARG A 196 -8.16 16.89 4.92
CA ARG A 196 -8.49 18.27 4.56
C ARG A 196 -7.49 18.90 3.60
N LEU A 197 -6.19 18.69 3.82
CA LEU A 197 -5.13 19.37 3.06
C LEU A 197 -4.70 18.60 1.82
N ASP A 198 -4.63 17.27 1.89
CA ASP A 198 -4.02 16.45 0.85
C ASP A 198 -4.96 15.40 0.26
N GLY A 199 -6.24 15.41 0.66
CA GLY A 199 -7.28 14.60 0.04
C GLY A 199 -7.12 13.10 0.31
N VAL A 200 -6.59 12.72 1.49
CA VAL A 200 -6.51 11.34 1.93
C VAL A 200 -7.89 10.67 1.94
N ARG A 201 -7.99 9.46 1.44
CA ARG A 201 -9.25 8.71 1.27
C ARG A 201 -9.32 7.42 2.06
N GLN A 202 -8.20 6.92 2.55
CA GLN A 202 -8.15 5.71 3.38
C GLN A 202 -6.92 5.74 4.28
N MET A 203 -6.93 4.91 5.32
CA MET A 203 -5.81 4.80 6.24
C MET A 203 -5.40 3.35 6.49
N VAL A 204 -4.10 3.14 6.68
CA VAL A 204 -3.51 1.88 7.13
C VAL A 204 -2.82 2.12 8.47
N MET A 205 -3.21 1.36 9.48
CA MET A 205 -2.59 1.37 10.80
C MET A 205 -1.97 0.00 11.09
N THR A 206 -0.65 -0.06 11.19
CA THR A 206 0.05 -1.27 11.65
C THR A 206 0.56 -1.09 13.08
N THR A 207 0.97 -2.16 13.72
CA THR A 207 1.62 -2.13 15.04
C THR A 207 2.77 -3.12 15.11
N GLY A 208 3.84 -2.75 15.78
CA GLY A 208 4.78 -3.74 16.31
C GLY A 208 4.08 -4.63 17.33
N THR A 209 4.50 -5.88 17.43
CA THR A 209 3.86 -6.87 18.31
C THR A 209 4.11 -6.52 19.76
N SER A 210 3.05 -6.36 20.53
CA SER A 210 3.12 -6.15 21.98
C SER A 210 3.13 -7.49 22.75
N LYS A 211 3.55 -7.45 24.03
CA LYS A 211 3.57 -8.64 24.91
C LYS A 211 2.18 -9.17 25.28
N GLY A 212 1.12 -8.39 25.09
CA GLY A 212 -0.25 -8.78 25.40
C GLY A 212 -0.78 -9.90 24.49
N ARG A 213 -1.77 -10.66 24.95
CA ARG A 213 -2.46 -11.69 24.17
C ARG A 213 -3.18 -11.13 22.95
N ASP A 214 -3.53 -9.85 22.99
CA ASP A 214 -4.15 -9.09 21.92
C ASP A 214 -3.17 -8.62 20.83
N ARG A 215 -1.84 -8.82 21.03
CA ARG A 215 -0.77 -8.45 20.09
C ARG A 215 -0.77 -6.98 19.67
N GLY A 216 -1.37 -6.09 20.47
CA GLY A 216 -1.49 -4.65 20.17
C GLY A 216 -2.85 -4.23 19.61
N ALA A 217 -3.80 -5.15 19.44
CA ALA A 217 -5.12 -4.87 18.88
C ALA A 217 -5.91 -3.84 19.72
N ALA A 218 -5.80 -3.86 21.05
CA ALA A 218 -6.50 -2.91 21.90
C ALA A 218 -6.03 -1.46 21.68
N HIS A 219 -4.73 -1.24 21.45
CA HIS A 219 -4.23 0.09 21.13
C HIS A 219 -4.69 0.53 19.73
N LEU A 220 -4.59 -0.36 18.73
CA LEU A 220 -5.14 -0.11 17.39
C LEU A 220 -6.61 0.29 17.45
N ALA A 221 -7.45 -0.44 18.21
CA ALA A 221 -8.87 -0.13 18.36
C ALA A 221 -9.12 1.26 18.96
N ARG A 222 -8.31 1.70 19.92
CA ARG A 222 -8.41 3.07 20.46
C ARG A 222 -8.03 4.12 19.40
N CYS A 223 -6.98 3.86 18.63
CA CYS A 223 -6.54 4.75 17.55
C CYS A 223 -7.60 4.86 16.44
N VAL A 224 -8.18 3.74 16.02
CA VAL A 224 -9.27 3.70 15.03
C VAL A 224 -10.46 4.54 15.50
N ARG A 225 -10.92 4.36 16.74
CA ARG A 225 -12.04 5.14 17.29
C ARG A 225 -11.75 6.65 17.29
N ALA A 226 -10.55 7.06 17.69
CA ALA A 226 -10.18 8.47 17.74
C ALA A 226 -10.13 9.08 16.34
N VAL A 227 -9.55 8.38 15.37
CA VAL A 227 -9.51 8.85 13.97
C VAL A 227 -10.91 8.95 13.39
N LEU A 228 -11.79 7.96 13.62
CA LEU A 228 -13.16 7.99 13.11
C LEU A 228 -14.04 9.02 13.81
N ALA A 229 -13.72 9.41 15.04
CA ALA A 229 -14.37 10.54 15.71
C ALA A 229 -14.01 11.89 15.05
N ALA A 230 -12.77 12.05 14.59
CA ALA A 230 -12.30 13.25 13.88
C ALA A 230 -12.67 13.25 12.39
N VAL A 231 -12.62 12.09 11.75
CA VAL A 231 -12.89 11.90 10.32
C VAL A 231 -13.90 10.77 10.12
N PRO A 232 -15.19 11.04 10.33
CA PRO A 232 -16.24 10.03 10.17
C PRO A 232 -16.23 9.40 8.77
N GLY A 233 -16.29 8.07 8.71
CA GLY A 233 -16.39 7.34 7.46
C GLY A 233 -15.06 7.12 6.71
N LEU A 234 -13.90 7.55 7.22
CA LEU A 234 -12.60 7.23 6.63
C LEU A 234 -12.37 5.71 6.69
N PRO A 235 -12.21 5.01 5.56
CA PRO A 235 -11.94 3.58 5.58
C PRO A 235 -10.56 3.29 6.20
N ILE A 236 -10.51 2.40 7.20
CA ILE A 236 -9.27 2.07 7.91
C ILE A 236 -9.00 0.57 7.84
N GLN A 237 -7.81 0.20 7.35
CA GLN A 237 -7.25 -1.13 7.56
C GLN A 237 -6.37 -1.13 8.81
N VAL A 238 -6.51 -2.15 9.65
CA VAL A 238 -5.60 -2.43 10.76
C VAL A 238 -4.70 -3.62 10.45
N GLN A 239 -3.48 -3.65 11.01
CA GLN A 239 -2.53 -4.75 10.79
C GLN A 239 -1.86 -5.14 12.11
N CYS A 240 -1.95 -6.44 12.48
CA CYS A 240 -1.30 -6.99 13.67
C CYS A 240 -0.97 -8.49 13.45
N GLU A 241 -0.16 -9.07 14.34
CA GLU A 241 -0.04 -10.53 14.43
C GLU A 241 -1.37 -11.17 14.88
N PRO A 242 -1.58 -12.49 14.66
CA PRO A 242 -2.78 -13.18 15.13
C PRO A 242 -3.01 -12.95 16.62
N PRO A 243 -4.10 -12.29 17.05
CA PRO A 243 -4.46 -12.25 18.46
C PRO A 243 -4.81 -13.66 18.95
N SER A 244 -4.54 -13.95 20.20
CA SER A 244 -4.87 -15.26 20.81
C SER A 244 -6.37 -15.44 21.12
N ASP A 245 -7.18 -14.41 20.89
CA ASP A 245 -8.61 -14.40 21.23
C ASP A 245 -9.41 -13.66 20.14
N VAL A 246 -10.53 -14.25 19.75
CA VAL A 246 -11.45 -13.67 18.76
C VAL A 246 -12.05 -12.33 19.18
N SER A 247 -12.18 -12.09 20.48
CA SER A 247 -12.69 -10.82 21.00
C SER A 247 -11.83 -9.63 20.61
N ALA A 248 -10.52 -9.82 20.44
CA ALA A 248 -9.62 -8.79 19.95
C ALA A 248 -9.90 -8.43 18.49
N LEU A 249 -10.19 -9.42 17.63
CA LEU A 249 -10.61 -9.19 16.25
C LEU A 249 -11.96 -8.46 16.18
N GLN A 250 -12.91 -8.89 17.02
CA GLN A 250 -14.22 -8.22 17.13
C GLN A 250 -14.07 -6.79 17.59
N ALA A 251 -13.22 -6.52 18.60
CA ALA A 251 -12.98 -5.17 19.11
C ALA A 251 -12.39 -4.21 18.06
N LEU A 252 -11.58 -4.72 17.14
CA LEU A 252 -11.08 -3.94 15.98
C LEU A 252 -12.22 -3.60 15.01
N LYS A 253 -13.10 -4.57 14.73
CA LYS A 253 -14.29 -4.35 13.88
C LYS A 253 -15.24 -3.35 14.52
N ASP A 254 -15.54 -3.51 15.82
CA ASP A 254 -16.43 -2.63 16.60
C ASP A 254 -15.84 -1.21 16.75
N ALA A 255 -14.53 -1.08 16.66
CA ALA A 255 -13.87 0.23 16.60
C ALA A 255 -14.09 0.94 15.27
N GLY A 256 -14.56 0.22 14.24
CA GLY A 256 -14.85 0.76 12.91
C GLY A 256 -13.82 0.39 11.82
N ALA A 257 -12.85 -0.48 12.10
CA ALA A 257 -11.95 -0.97 11.06
C ALA A 257 -12.75 -1.75 10.00
N VAL A 258 -12.49 -1.47 8.72
CA VAL A 258 -13.22 -2.08 7.59
C VAL A 258 -12.50 -3.29 7.01
N SER A 259 -11.19 -3.41 7.22
CA SER A 259 -10.35 -4.52 6.75
C SER A 259 -9.19 -4.77 7.71
N ILE A 260 -8.58 -5.96 7.60
CA ILE A 260 -7.47 -6.35 8.46
C ILE A 260 -6.36 -7.07 7.68
N GLY A 261 -5.11 -6.78 8.03
CA GLY A 261 -3.93 -7.52 7.59
C GLY A 261 -3.37 -8.37 8.74
N ILE A 262 -3.23 -9.67 8.51
CA ILE A 262 -2.58 -10.61 9.44
C ILE A 262 -1.47 -11.30 8.63
N HIS A 263 -0.26 -10.73 8.70
CA HIS A 263 0.82 -11.08 7.77
C HIS A 263 1.65 -12.26 8.27
N VAL A 264 1.73 -13.31 7.44
CA VAL A 264 2.51 -14.53 7.70
C VAL A 264 3.89 -14.50 7.02
N GLU A 265 4.00 -13.77 5.93
CA GLU A 265 5.15 -13.60 5.06
C GLU A 265 5.46 -14.86 4.21
N SER A 266 5.41 -16.04 4.79
CA SER A 266 5.58 -17.35 4.15
C SER A 266 4.69 -18.39 4.82
N MET A 267 4.21 -19.36 4.05
CA MET A 267 3.50 -20.57 4.56
C MET A 267 4.41 -21.77 4.71
N ASP A 268 5.71 -21.62 4.46
CA ASP A 268 6.74 -22.63 4.69
C ASP A 268 7.36 -22.43 6.08
N ASP A 269 7.26 -23.44 6.96
CA ASP A 269 7.75 -23.33 8.33
C ASP A 269 9.29 -23.22 8.40
N ALA A 270 10.05 -23.82 7.48
CA ALA A 270 11.51 -23.69 7.46
C ALA A 270 11.92 -22.26 7.06
N VAL A 271 11.23 -21.68 6.07
CA VAL A 271 11.41 -20.28 5.68
C VAL A 271 11.03 -19.34 6.83
N ARG A 272 9.90 -19.59 7.50
CA ARG A 272 9.48 -18.80 8.66
C ARG A 272 10.46 -18.84 9.80
N GLN A 273 10.99 -20.03 10.14
CA GLN A 273 12.02 -20.17 11.18
C GLN A 273 13.30 -19.42 10.84
N ARG A 274 13.71 -19.40 9.58
CA ARG A 274 14.88 -18.67 9.12
C ARG A 274 14.67 -17.16 9.10
N TRP A 275 13.54 -16.69 8.56
CA TRP A 275 13.34 -15.27 8.24
C TRP A 275 12.55 -14.49 9.29
N THR A 276 11.69 -15.17 10.04
CA THR A 276 10.79 -14.58 11.03
C THR A 276 10.74 -15.42 12.32
N PRO A 277 11.90 -15.75 12.94
CA PRO A 277 11.96 -16.76 14.00
C PRO A 277 11.01 -16.47 15.16
N GLY A 278 10.87 -15.23 15.60
CA GLY A 278 9.92 -14.87 16.64
C GLY A 278 8.46 -15.04 16.21
N LYS A 279 8.10 -14.70 14.96
CA LYS A 279 6.75 -14.92 14.40
C LYS A 279 6.48 -16.42 14.17
N ALA A 280 7.50 -17.21 13.84
CA ALA A 280 7.36 -18.65 13.63
C ALA A 280 6.93 -19.41 14.88
N ARG A 281 7.02 -18.81 16.08
CA ARG A 281 6.45 -19.35 17.32
C ARG A 281 4.91 -19.35 17.33
N VAL A 282 4.28 -18.54 16.49
CA VAL A 282 2.85 -18.62 16.19
C VAL A 282 2.68 -19.63 15.07
N SER A 283 2.03 -20.75 15.32
CA SER A 283 1.88 -21.83 14.35
C SER A 283 1.05 -21.41 13.14
N LEU A 284 1.21 -22.11 12.02
CA LEU A 284 0.36 -21.88 10.83
C LEU A 284 -1.11 -22.18 11.13
N ASP A 285 -1.40 -23.10 12.05
CA ASP A 285 -2.79 -23.39 12.45
C ASP A 285 -3.42 -22.25 13.23
N GLU A 286 -2.63 -21.55 14.07
CA GLU A 286 -3.10 -20.31 14.73
C GLU A 286 -3.34 -19.19 13.70
N TYR A 287 -2.49 -19.07 12.67
CA TYR A 287 -2.74 -18.14 11.57
C TYR A 287 -4.01 -18.52 10.80
N ARG A 288 -4.20 -19.80 10.43
CA ARG A 288 -5.41 -20.27 9.75
C ARG A 288 -6.67 -20.03 10.57
N TRP A 289 -6.61 -20.26 11.87
CA TRP A 289 -7.70 -19.94 12.79
C TRP A 289 -8.01 -18.44 12.78
N ALA A 290 -6.99 -17.60 12.98
CA ALA A 290 -7.16 -16.16 13.01
C ALA A 290 -7.72 -15.60 11.70
N TRP A 291 -7.28 -16.11 10.55
CA TRP A 291 -7.82 -15.72 9.24
C TRP A 291 -9.29 -16.13 9.06
N ARG A 292 -9.67 -17.36 9.44
CA ARG A 292 -11.08 -17.78 9.36
C ARG A 292 -11.98 -16.90 10.23
N GLU A 293 -11.58 -16.62 11.47
CA GLU A 293 -12.31 -15.72 12.34
C GLU A 293 -12.34 -14.28 11.80
N ALA A 294 -11.23 -13.78 11.28
CA ALA A 294 -11.18 -12.47 10.66
C ALA A 294 -12.09 -12.39 9.42
N VAL A 295 -12.11 -13.41 8.58
CA VAL A 295 -13.03 -13.46 7.41
C VAL A 295 -14.49 -13.50 7.85
N ARG A 296 -14.82 -14.23 8.92
CA ARG A 296 -16.17 -14.24 9.48
C ARG A 296 -16.60 -12.85 9.96
N ILE A 297 -15.68 -12.07 10.53
CA ILE A 297 -15.93 -10.76 11.14
C ILE A 297 -15.89 -9.62 10.10
N PHE A 298 -14.86 -9.59 9.26
CA PHE A 298 -14.62 -8.52 8.29
C PHE A 298 -15.22 -8.78 6.93
N GLY A 299 -15.39 -10.04 6.57
CA GLY A 299 -15.88 -10.49 5.28
C GLY A 299 -14.77 -11.00 4.35
N ARG A 300 -15.18 -11.80 3.34
CA ARG A 300 -14.32 -12.26 2.26
C ARG A 300 -13.67 -11.07 1.56
N ASN A 301 -12.39 -11.20 1.18
CA ASN A 301 -11.60 -10.16 0.53
C ASN A 301 -11.31 -8.92 1.39
N GLN A 302 -11.74 -8.87 2.67
CA GLN A 302 -11.38 -7.78 3.61
C GLN A 302 -10.28 -8.19 4.60
N VAL A 303 -9.78 -9.40 4.49
CA VAL A 303 -8.64 -9.93 5.22
C VAL A 303 -7.51 -10.15 4.24
N SER A 304 -6.28 -9.72 4.59
CA SER A 304 -5.12 -9.89 3.73
C SER A 304 -3.91 -10.42 4.50
N THR A 305 -3.01 -11.06 3.77
CA THR A 305 -1.69 -11.42 4.28
C THR A 305 -0.63 -11.14 3.23
N TYR A 306 0.59 -10.83 3.65
CA TYR A 306 1.72 -10.77 2.74
C TYR A 306 2.25 -12.18 2.46
N LEU A 307 2.60 -12.42 1.19
CA LEU A 307 3.50 -13.47 0.75
C LEU A 307 4.72 -12.80 0.13
N LEU A 308 5.88 -12.99 0.74
CA LEU A 308 7.14 -12.42 0.27
C LEU A 308 7.80 -13.36 -0.73
N VAL A 309 8.09 -12.86 -1.92
CA VAL A 309 8.85 -13.58 -2.94
C VAL A 309 10.33 -13.30 -2.76
N GLY A 310 11.15 -14.34 -2.67
CA GLY A 310 12.61 -14.22 -2.55
C GLY A 310 13.18 -14.59 -1.19
N LEU A 311 12.39 -15.25 -0.33
CA LEU A 311 12.87 -15.78 0.95
C LEU A 311 13.43 -17.20 0.83
N GLY A 312 13.29 -17.84 -0.34
CA GLY A 312 13.82 -19.17 -0.63
C GLY A 312 12.76 -20.26 -0.77
N GLU A 313 11.49 -19.90 -0.80
CA GLU A 313 10.39 -20.84 -1.07
C GLU A 313 10.41 -21.36 -2.52
N ASP A 314 9.88 -22.55 -2.70
CA ASP A 314 9.52 -23.06 -4.00
C ASP A 314 8.39 -22.23 -4.62
N PRO A 315 8.51 -21.79 -5.89
CA PRO A 315 7.46 -21.01 -6.55
C PRO A 315 6.11 -21.70 -6.62
N ASP A 316 6.06 -23.00 -6.80
CA ASP A 316 4.81 -23.77 -6.88
C ASP A 316 4.14 -23.87 -5.51
N GLU A 317 4.93 -23.94 -4.44
CA GLU A 317 4.43 -23.89 -3.07
C GLU A 317 3.88 -22.50 -2.71
N LEU A 318 4.51 -21.42 -3.18
CA LEU A 318 3.98 -20.06 -3.03
C LEU A 318 2.60 -19.91 -3.69
N VAL A 319 2.43 -20.42 -4.91
CA VAL A 319 1.14 -20.38 -5.63
C VAL A 319 0.11 -21.27 -4.93
N THR A 320 0.51 -22.44 -4.44
CA THR A 320 -0.35 -23.34 -3.66
C THR A 320 -0.81 -22.68 -2.37
N SER A 321 0.09 -22.01 -1.66
CA SER A 321 -0.21 -21.21 -0.47
C SER A 321 -1.20 -20.09 -0.77
N ALA A 322 -1.02 -19.38 -1.88
CA ALA A 322 -1.95 -18.34 -2.32
C ALA A 322 -3.35 -18.93 -2.62
N ARG A 323 -3.43 -20.11 -3.25
CA ARG A 323 -4.70 -20.82 -3.50
C ARG A 323 -5.41 -21.19 -2.20
N GLU A 324 -4.69 -21.68 -1.19
CA GLU A 324 -5.24 -21.97 0.14
C GLU A 324 -5.84 -20.71 0.77
N LEU A 325 -5.10 -19.61 0.78
CA LEU A 325 -5.54 -18.33 1.33
C LEU A 325 -6.79 -17.79 0.64
N ILE A 326 -6.81 -17.82 -0.70
CA ILE A 326 -7.96 -17.40 -1.51
C ILE A 326 -9.20 -18.27 -1.20
N GLY A 327 -9.00 -19.59 -1.04
CA GLY A 327 -10.06 -20.52 -0.61
C GLY A 327 -10.67 -20.14 0.73
N MET A 328 -9.88 -19.64 1.67
CA MET A 328 -10.35 -19.13 2.95
C MET A 328 -10.97 -17.71 2.86
N GLY A 329 -10.87 -17.01 1.74
CA GLY A 329 -11.33 -15.63 1.59
C GLY A 329 -10.31 -14.57 1.98
N VAL A 330 -9.05 -14.97 2.17
CA VAL A 330 -7.92 -14.10 2.51
C VAL A 330 -7.20 -13.68 1.23
N TYR A 331 -6.94 -12.39 1.06
CA TYR A 331 -6.21 -11.86 -0.10
C TYR A 331 -4.69 -12.06 0.11
N PRO A 332 -4.01 -12.91 -0.69
CA PRO A 332 -2.57 -13.03 -0.66
C PRO A 332 -1.92 -11.85 -1.39
N PHE A 333 -1.37 -10.92 -0.65
CA PHE A 333 -0.68 -9.77 -1.23
C PHE A 333 0.78 -10.13 -1.50
N VAL A 334 1.08 -10.50 -2.74
CA VAL A 334 2.42 -10.88 -3.21
C VAL A 334 3.29 -9.64 -3.34
N VAL A 335 4.41 -9.63 -2.62
CA VAL A 335 5.39 -8.55 -2.64
C VAL A 335 6.81 -9.12 -2.75
N PRO A 336 7.72 -8.48 -3.49
CA PRO A 336 9.10 -8.91 -3.53
C PRO A 336 9.81 -8.59 -2.21
N PHE A 337 10.69 -9.45 -1.79
CA PHE A 337 11.71 -9.08 -0.82
C PHE A 337 12.54 -7.92 -1.39
N ARG A 338 12.74 -6.90 -0.57
CA ARG A 338 13.59 -5.75 -0.89
C ARG A 338 14.65 -5.59 0.19
N PRO A 339 15.93 -5.55 -0.17
CA PRO A 339 16.99 -5.20 0.78
C PRO A 339 16.74 -3.80 1.33
N LEU A 340 16.65 -3.67 2.65
CA LEU A 340 16.49 -2.40 3.33
C LEU A 340 17.67 -2.20 4.27
N ARG A 341 18.24 -1.00 4.25
CA ARG A 341 19.30 -0.61 5.19
C ARG A 341 18.82 -0.75 6.64
N GLY A 342 19.69 -1.23 7.51
CA GLY A 342 19.41 -1.46 8.93
C GLY A 342 18.67 -2.77 9.24
N THR A 343 18.52 -3.66 8.25
CA THR A 343 17.92 -5.00 8.46
C THR A 343 18.99 -6.08 8.51
N LEU A 344 18.74 -7.18 9.24
CA LEU A 344 19.66 -8.33 9.26
C LEU A 344 19.87 -8.93 7.87
N ALA A 345 18.80 -8.99 7.07
CA ALA A 345 18.86 -9.50 5.71
C ALA A 345 19.85 -8.74 4.83
N THR A 346 19.99 -7.43 5.03
CA THR A 346 20.90 -6.57 4.25
C THR A 346 22.29 -6.50 4.89
N GLU A 347 22.35 -6.23 6.18
CA GLU A 347 23.62 -5.93 6.88
C GLU A 347 24.42 -7.17 7.25
N VAL A 348 23.73 -8.30 7.49
CA VAL A 348 24.33 -9.54 7.95
C VAL A 348 24.29 -10.64 6.89
N ASP A 349 23.11 -10.85 6.30
CA ASP A 349 22.91 -11.97 5.35
C ASP A 349 23.27 -11.59 3.91
N HIS A 350 23.36 -10.30 3.59
CA HIS A 350 23.64 -9.75 2.25
C HIS A 350 22.72 -10.33 1.16
N VAL A 351 21.44 -10.49 1.48
CA VAL A 351 20.46 -11.12 0.57
C VAL A 351 20.09 -10.15 -0.55
N LEU A 352 20.10 -10.67 -1.76
CA LEU A 352 19.72 -9.94 -2.96
C LEU A 352 18.20 -10.02 -3.21
N PRO A 353 17.62 -9.07 -3.96
CA PRO A 353 16.24 -9.17 -4.44
C PRO A 353 16.02 -10.48 -5.24
N PRO A 354 14.76 -10.97 -5.31
CA PRO A 354 14.45 -12.14 -6.13
C PRO A 354 14.71 -11.88 -7.61
N ALA A 355 14.90 -12.96 -8.39
CA ALA A 355 14.94 -12.86 -9.84
C ALA A 355 13.61 -12.30 -10.39
N GLY A 356 13.67 -11.41 -11.38
CA GLY A 356 12.47 -10.81 -11.98
C GLY A 356 11.52 -11.84 -12.58
N SER A 357 12.06 -12.90 -13.21
CA SER A 357 11.25 -14.00 -13.74
C SER A 357 10.44 -14.75 -12.66
N LEU A 358 11.01 -14.89 -11.47
CA LEU A 358 10.32 -15.51 -10.32
C LEU A 358 9.13 -14.65 -9.87
N LEU A 359 9.37 -13.36 -9.64
CA LEU A 359 8.31 -12.43 -9.21
C LEU A 359 7.21 -12.30 -10.29
N GLU A 360 7.59 -12.23 -11.56
CA GLU A 360 6.65 -12.16 -12.68
C GLU A 360 5.75 -13.39 -12.72
N ARG A 361 6.35 -14.61 -12.67
CA ARG A 361 5.62 -15.87 -12.68
C ARG A 361 4.63 -15.98 -11.53
N VAL A 362 5.11 -15.85 -10.29
CA VAL A 362 4.26 -15.98 -9.08
C VAL A 362 3.14 -14.94 -9.10
N SER A 363 3.44 -13.69 -9.49
CA SER A 363 2.42 -12.64 -9.53
C SER A 363 1.38 -12.88 -10.61
N ALA A 364 1.76 -13.38 -11.79
CA ALA A 364 0.81 -13.71 -12.86
C ALA A 364 -0.12 -14.85 -12.46
N GLU A 365 0.42 -15.93 -11.88
CA GLU A 365 -0.36 -17.09 -11.46
C GLU A 365 -1.31 -16.74 -10.29
N VAL A 366 -0.83 -16.00 -9.29
CA VAL A 366 -1.67 -15.55 -8.17
C VAL A 366 -2.75 -14.56 -8.63
N ALA A 367 -2.43 -13.66 -9.56
CA ALA A 367 -3.43 -12.76 -10.12
C ALA A 367 -4.54 -13.51 -10.85
N ALA A 368 -4.19 -14.55 -11.62
CA ALA A 368 -5.19 -15.41 -12.29
C ALA A 368 -6.15 -16.08 -11.27
N LEU A 369 -5.60 -16.61 -10.17
CA LEU A 369 -6.40 -17.21 -9.09
C LEU A 369 -7.31 -16.18 -8.40
N LEU A 370 -6.82 -14.96 -8.17
CA LEU A 370 -7.62 -13.89 -7.58
C LEU A 370 -8.76 -13.44 -8.49
N ILE A 371 -8.50 -13.32 -9.79
CA ILE A 371 -9.52 -12.99 -10.80
C ILE A 371 -10.59 -14.08 -10.86
N GLU A 372 -10.19 -15.36 -10.94
CA GLU A 372 -11.11 -16.50 -10.93
C GLU A 372 -11.99 -16.52 -9.67
N ALA A 373 -11.43 -16.20 -8.52
CA ALA A 373 -12.13 -16.16 -7.24
C ALA A 373 -12.98 -14.89 -7.02
N GLY A 374 -12.92 -13.90 -7.93
CA GLY A 374 -13.57 -12.60 -7.78
C GLY A 374 -13.02 -11.76 -6.62
N MET A 375 -11.77 -12.01 -6.19
CA MET A 375 -11.12 -11.33 -5.09
C MET A 375 -10.14 -10.29 -5.63
N LEU A 376 -10.67 -9.19 -6.17
CA LEU A 376 -9.85 -8.12 -6.73
C LEU A 376 -9.43 -7.10 -5.65
N SER A 377 -8.31 -6.46 -5.87
CA SER A 377 -7.82 -5.36 -5.03
C SER A 377 -8.80 -4.18 -4.96
N SER A 378 -9.57 -3.94 -6.03
CA SER A 378 -10.62 -2.93 -6.09
C SER A 378 -11.84 -3.24 -5.21
N GLY A 379 -12.02 -4.50 -4.81
CA GLY A 379 -13.07 -4.93 -3.87
C GLY A 379 -12.68 -4.77 -2.40
N GLN A 380 -11.45 -4.37 -2.09
CA GLN A 380 -11.04 -4.09 -0.72
C GLN A 380 -11.41 -2.67 -0.31
N SER A 381 -11.99 -2.53 0.87
CA SER A 381 -12.46 -1.26 1.41
C SER A 381 -11.32 -0.32 1.79
N ALA A 382 -10.19 -0.85 2.25
CA ALA A 382 -8.97 -0.12 2.58
C ALA A 382 -7.77 -1.07 2.62
N GLY A 383 -6.56 -0.53 2.55
CA GLY A 383 -5.35 -1.27 2.92
C GLY A 383 -4.34 -1.46 1.81
N CYS A 384 -3.36 -2.32 2.10
CA CYS A 384 -2.20 -2.51 1.22
C CYS A 384 -2.57 -3.10 -0.14
N ALA A 385 -3.54 -4.02 -0.21
CA ALA A 385 -4.00 -4.55 -1.49
C ALA A 385 -4.81 -3.49 -2.28
N ALA A 386 -5.67 -2.71 -1.60
CA ALA A 386 -6.33 -1.56 -2.21
C ALA A 386 -5.32 -0.51 -2.71
N CYS A 387 -4.21 -0.29 -2.01
CA CYS A 387 -3.07 0.52 -2.44
C CYS A 387 -2.35 -0.11 -3.65
N GLY A 388 -1.89 -1.34 -3.50
CA GLY A 388 -1.19 -2.10 -4.54
C GLY A 388 0.25 -1.65 -4.81
N ALA A 389 0.73 -0.58 -4.19
CA ALA A 389 2.00 0.04 -4.55
C ALA A 389 3.24 -0.83 -4.28
N CYS A 390 3.21 -1.67 -3.24
CA CYS A 390 4.34 -2.53 -2.86
C CYS A 390 4.48 -3.79 -3.72
N GLY A 391 3.42 -4.19 -4.43
CA GLY A 391 3.38 -5.38 -5.29
C GLY A 391 3.15 -5.03 -6.75
N VAL A 392 2.92 -6.06 -7.56
CA VAL A 392 2.66 -5.94 -8.99
C VAL A 392 1.32 -6.56 -9.43
N LEU A 393 0.53 -7.08 -8.48
CA LEU A 393 -0.74 -7.77 -8.75
C LEU A 393 -1.74 -6.90 -9.51
N LYS A 394 -1.85 -5.61 -9.19
CA LYS A 394 -2.72 -4.68 -9.95
C LYS A 394 -2.33 -4.56 -11.42
N THR A 395 -1.04 -4.62 -11.73
CA THR A 395 -0.56 -4.61 -13.13
C THR A 395 -0.85 -5.95 -13.80
N ALA A 396 -0.93 -7.03 -13.04
CA ALA A 396 -1.36 -8.36 -13.53
C ALA A 396 -2.90 -8.52 -13.60
N GLY A 397 -3.67 -7.49 -13.20
CA GLY A 397 -5.13 -7.45 -13.34
C GLY A 397 -5.94 -7.80 -12.09
N ALA A 398 -5.30 -8.00 -10.91
CA ALA A 398 -5.96 -8.39 -9.66
C ALA A 398 -5.94 -7.32 -8.56
#